data_48518126fa8882fd5d5a19a417047066
#
_entry.id   48518126fa8882fd5d5a19a417047066
#
_cell.length_a   1.000
_cell.length_b   1.000
_cell.length_c   1.000
_cell.angle_alpha   90.00
_cell.angle_beta   90.00
_cell.angle_gamma   90.00
#
_symmetry.space_group_name_H-M   'P 1'
#
loop_
_entity.id
_entity.type
_entity.pdbx_description
1 polymer ?
#
loop_
_entity_poly.entity_id
_entity_poly.type
_entity_poly.pdbx_seq_one_letter_code
_entity_poly.pdbx_strand_id
1 'polypeptide(L)'
;MYYLLKWHKSITKLKMKSRNLILVRHGQSEWNAKNLFTGWKDPGLTDQGVSEAKNAGKLILEQNIEFDVMYTSMLSRAQKTGDIILGILNHKEIPIIKNEALNERHYGSLAGLNKDDARKKWGDEQVHIWRRSFDMPPPDGESLKDTADRVLPYFEAEIMPKVVSGSSILIAAHGNSLRALIMKLDSISPEDIVELEIPTGAPIQYEFTADGIVDNKINLYEKQL
;
A
#
# COMPACT_ATOMS: atom_id res chain seq x y z
N MET A 1 66.87 -9.75 4.81
CA MET A 1 65.70 -10.58 5.15
C MET A 1 64.56 -9.65 5.49
N TYR A 2 63.76 -9.28 4.45
CA TYR A 2 62.68 -8.29 4.57
C TYR A 2 61.35 -9.02 4.71
N TYR A 3 60.68 -8.87 5.85
CA TYR A 3 59.31 -9.34 6.06
C TYR A 3 58.34 -8.27 5.54
N LEU A 4 57.70 -8.53 4.41
CA LEU A 4 56.57 -7.76 3.88
C LEU A 4 55.31 -8.24 4.60
N LEU A 5 54.84 -7.43 5.57
CA LEU A 5 53.51 -7.55 6.17
C LEU A 5 52.47 -7.15 5.13
N LYS A 6 51.79 -8.13 4.55
CA LYS A 6 50.57 -7.92 3.73
C LYS A 6 49.43 -7.51 4.67
N TRP A 7 49.14 -6.21 4.74
CA TRP A 7 47.89 -5.72 5.31
C TRP A 7 46.74 -6.01 4.30
N HIS A 8 45.98 -7.07 4.55
CA HIS A 8 44.68 -7.22 3.92
C HIS A 8 43.73 -6.22 4.57
N LYS A 9 43.54 -5.07 3.94
CA LYS A 9 42.39 -4.18 4.25
C LYS A 9 41.11 -4.90 3.80
N SER A 10 40.49 -5.61 4.74
CA SER A 10 39.08 -6.01 4.59
C SER A 10 38.26 -4.71 4.63
N ILE A 11 38.00 -4.14 3.48
CA ILE A 11 37.01 -3.07 3.33
C ILE A 11 35.65 -3.78 3.48
N THR A 12 35.16 -3.85 4.70
CA THR A 12 33.74 -4.16 4.94
C THR A 12 32.98 -3.04 4.25
N LYS A 13 32.45 -3.33 3.04
CA LYS A 13 31.55 -2.42 2.35
C LYS A 13 30.37 -2.25 3.27
N LEU A 14 30.31 -1.11 4.01
CA LEU A 14 29.12 -0.77 4.76
C LEU A 14 27.96 -0.87 3.78
N LYS A 15 27.09 -1.88 3.98
CA LYS A 15 25.84 -2.01 3.20
C LYS A 15 25.06 -0.72 3.51
N MET A 16 25.01 0.21 2.55
CA MET A 16 24.20 1.41 2.72
C MET A 16 22.80 0.94 3.03
N LYS A 17 22.24 1.40 4.15
CA LYS A 17 20.88 1.04 4.54
C LYS A 17 19.94 1.53 3.45
N SER A 18 19.29 0.60 2.78
CA SER A 18 18.26 0.94 1.80
C SER A 18 17.01 1.35 2.57
N ARG A 19 16.44 2.50 2.21
CA ARG A 19 15.22 3.06 2.80
C ARG A 19 14.09 2.86 1.80
N ASN A 20 13.55 1.65 1.76
CA ASN A 20 12.50 1.31 0.83
C ASN A 20 11.15 1.28 1.53
N LEU A 21 10.15 1.81 0.86
CA LEU A 21 8.74 1.64 1.19
C LEU A 21 8.04 1.07 -0.03
N ILE A 22 7.46 -0.12 0.10
CA ILE A 22 6.64 -0.69 -0.95
C ILE A 22 5.18 -0.66 -0.52
N LEU A 23 4.36 -0.04 -1.35
CA LEU A 23 2.90 0.01 -1.20
C LEU A 23 2.27 -1.01 -2.14
N VAL A 24 1.36 -1.85 -1.61
CA VAL A 24 0.61 -2.81 -2.43
C VAL A 24 -0.86 -2.77 -2.04
N ARG A 25 -1.73 -2.48 -3.01
CA ARG A 25 -3.16 -2.68 -2.83
C ARG A 25 -3.47 -4.17 -2.81
N HIS A 26 -4.35 -4.60 -1.88
CA HIS A 26 -4.80 -5.99 -1.82
C HIS A 26 -5.27 -6.50 -3.18
N GLY A 27 -5.11 -7.79 -3.43
CA GLY A 27 -5.63 -8.46 -4.62
C GLY A 27 -7.16 -8.36 -4.72
N GLN A 28 -7.73 -8.68 -5.87
CA GLN A 28 -9.18 -8.63 -6.09
C GLN A 28 -9.92 -9.41 -5.00
N SER A 29 -10.87 -8.74 -4.31
CA SER A 29 -11.78 -9.37 -3.36
C SER A 29 -13.07 -9.85 -4.04
N GLU A 30 -13.80 -10.76 -3.38
CA GLU A 30 -15.11 -11.22 -3.85
C GLU A 30 -16.08 -10.06 -4.12
N TRP A 31 -16.03 -8.99 -3.32
CA TRP A 31 -16.88 -7.84 -3.50
C TRP A 31 -16.38 -6.89 -4.59
N ASN A 32 -15.07 -6.87 -4.86
CA ASN A 32 -14.57 -6.19 -6.07
C ASN A 32 -15.10 -6.89 -7.33
N ALA A 33 -15.04 -8.22 -7.40
CA ALA A 33 -15.55 -9.01 -8.54
C ALA A 33 -17.06 -8.81 -8.75
N LYS A 34 -17.84 -8.63 -7.69
CA LYS A 34 -19.29 -8.37 -7.73
C LYS A 34 -19.67 -6.90 -7.91
N ASN A 35 -18.70 -6.00 -8.12
CA ASN A 35 -18.90 -4.55 -8.21
C ASN A 35 -19.63 -3.92 -7.02
N LEU A 36 -19.35 -4.41 -5.78
CA LEU A 36 -19.96 -3.89 -4.56
C LEU A 36 -19.07 -2.85 -3.89
N PHE A 37 -19.70 -1.92 -3.15
CA PHE A 37 -19.00 -1.08 -2.19
C PHE A 37 -18.55 -1.93 -1.00
N THR A 38 -17.24 -1.99 -0.72
CA THR A 38 -16.69 -2.88 0.32
C THR A 38 -16.52 -2.19 1.66
N GLY A 39 -15.70 -1.13 1.69
CA GLY A 39 -15.36 -0.43 2.94
C GLY A 39 -14.76 -1.38 3.98
N TRP A 40 -15.28 -1.31 5.20
CA TRP A 40 -14.82 -2.11 6.34
C TRP A 40 -15.45 -3.50 6.44
N LYS A 41 -16.36 -3.86 5.52
CA LYS A 41 -16.76 -5.27 5.37
C LYS A 41 -15.56 -6.08 4.90
N ASP A 42 -15.50 -7.34 5.29
CA ASP A 42 -14.29 -8.15 5.13
C ASP A 42 -14.47 -9.40 4.26
N PRO A 43 -14.87 -9.25 2.97
CA PRO A 43 -14.86 -10.36 2.02
C PRO A 43 -13.42 -10.81 1.73
N GLY A 44 -13.27 -12.10 1.43
CA GLY A 44 -11.99 -12.72 1.07
C GLY A 44 -11.48 -12.31 -0.32
N LEU A 45 -10.27 -12.77 -0.65
CA LEU A 45 -9.70 -12.69 -2.00
C LEU A 45 -10.35 -13.73 -2.91
N THR A 46 -10.52 -13.37 -4.18
CA THR A 46 -10.79 -14.35 -5.25
C THR A 46 -9.52 -15.09 -5.66
N ASP A 47 -9.65 -16.17 -6.46
CA ASP A 47 -8.47 -16.84 -7.06
C ASP A 47 -7.63 -15.87 -7.91
N GLN A 48 -8.28 -14.94 -8.60
CA GLN A 48 -7.59 -13.84 -9.31
C GLN A 48 -6.82 -12.97 -8.31
N GLY A 49 -7.41 -12.57 -7.19
CA GLY A 49 -6.74 -11.77 -6.17
C GLY A 49 -5.54 -12.48 -5.54
N VAL A 50 -5.63 -13.80 -5.36
CA VAL A 50 -4.49 -14.63 -4.93
C VAL A 50 -3.39 -14.65 -6.00
N SER A 51 -3.75 -14.75 -7.29
CA SER A 51 -2.80 -14.70 -8.40
C SER A 51 -2.11 -13.33 -8.50
N GLU A 52 -2.87 -12.24 -8.34
CA GLU A 52 -2.35 -10.86 -8.31
C GLU A 52 -1.34 -10.67 -7.16
N ALA A 53 -1.65 -11.17 -5.96
CA ALA A 53 -0.73 -11.12 -4.82
C ALA A 53 0.56 -11.92 -5.05
N LYS A 54 0.46 -13.10 -5.71
CA LYS A 54 1.64 -13.88 -6.10
C LYS A 54 2.50 -13.15 -7.12
N ASN A 55 1.87 -12.49 -8.10
CA ASN A 55 2.58 -11.68 -9.09
C ASN A 55 3.29 -10.49 -8.44
N ALA A 56 2.60 -9.79 -7.53
CA ALA A 56 3.21 -8.73 -6.73
C ALA A 56 4.48 -9.20 -6.01
N GLY A 57 4.42 -10.38 -5.36
CA GLY A 57 5.57 -10.98 -4.70
C GLY A 57 6.74 -11.25 -5.65
N LYS A 58 6.47 -11.71 -6.89
CA LYS A 58 7.52 -11.93 -7.91
C LYS A 58 8.17 -10.62 -8.36
N LEU A 59 7.36 -9.58 -8.64
CA LEU A 59 7.86 -8.26 -9.03
C LEU A 59 8.76 -7.63 -7.95
N ILE A 60 8.36 -7.79 -6.69
CA ILE A 60 9.13 -7.30 -5.54
C ILE A 60 10.42 -8.12 -5.37
N LEU A 61 10.38 -9.44 -5.58
CA LEU A 61 11.56 -10.32 -5.49
C LEU A 61 12.67 -9.87 -6.44
N GLU A 62 12.32 -9.42 -7.65
CA GLU A 62 13.28 -8.92 -8.65
C GLU A 62 14.04 -7.67 -8.18
N GLN A 63 13.51 -6.93 -7.20
CA GLN A 63 14.18 -5.76 -6.63
C GLN A 63 15.24 -6.10 -5.58
N ASN A 64 15.33 -7.36 -5.15
CA ASN A 64 16.27 -7.83 -4.12
C ASN A 64 16.19 -7.03 -2.80
N ILE A 65 14.98 -6.63 -2.40
CA ILE A 65 14.70 -5.89 -1.17
C ILE A 65 14.47 -6.88 -0.03
N GLU A 66 15.21 -6.72 1.06
CA GLU A 66 14.98 -7.40 2.32
C GLU A 66 14.12 -6.50 3.21
N PHE A 67 12.93 -6.96 3.60
CA PHE A 67 12.03 -6.22 4.47
C PHE A 67 12.32 -6.47 5.94
N ASP A 68 12.25 -5.40 6.73
CA ASP A 68 12.38 -5.44 8.20
C ASP A 68 11.02 -5.59 8.90
N VAL A 69 9.94 -5.13 8.28
CA VAL A 69 8.59 -5.15 8.85
C VAL A 69 7.53 -5.01 7.74
N MET A 70 6.38 -5.65 7.96
CA MET A 70 5.18 -5.41 7.18
C MET A 70 4.11 -4.71 8.01
N TYR A 71 3.49 -3.67 7.43
CA TYR A 71 2.29 -3.03 7.96
C TYR A 71 1.07 -3.42 7.12
N THR A 72 -0.06 -3.64 7.78
CA THR A 72 -1.31 -3.94 7.09
C THR A 72 -2.52 -3.47 7.90
N SER A 73 -3.69 -3.49 7.28
CA SER A 73 -4.95 -3.15 7.92
C SER A 73 -5.48 -4.28 8.80
N MET A 74 -6.62 -4.03 9.48
CA MET A 74 -7.36 -5.06 10.20
C MET A 74 -8.18 -5.98 9.29
N LEU A 75 -8.22 -5.72 7.97
CA LEU A 75 -9.06 -6.44 7.01
C LEU A 75 -8.31 -7.60 6.36
N SER A 76 -8.92 -8.79 6.35
CA SER A 76 -8.29 -10.05 5.97
C SER A 76 -7.70 -10.07 4.56
N ARG A 77 -8.36 -9.41 3.59
CA ARG A 77 -7.89 -9.35 2.20
C ARG A 77 -6.53 -8.67 2.05
N ALA A 78 -6.25 -7.62 2.83
CA ALA A 78 -4.95 -6.95 2.83
C ALA A 78 -3.89 -7.80 3.54
N GLN A 79 -4.23 -8.37 4.71
CA GLN A 79 -3.37 -9.29 5.44
C GLN A 79 -2.97 -10.48 4.56
N LYS A 80 -3.95 -11.14 3.94
CA LYS A 80 -3.71 -12.30 3.07
C LYS A 80 -2.84 -11.96 1.86
N THR A 81 -3.02 -10.77 1.27
CA THR A 81 -2.15 -10.29 0.18
C THR A 81 -0.71 -10.16 0.67
N GLY A 82 -0.49 -9.52 1.81
CA GLY A 82 0.84 -9.40 2.42
C GLY A 82 1.47 -10.74 2.76
N ASP A 83 0.71 -11.67 3.37
CA ASP A 83 1.18 -13.02 3.70
C ASP A 83 1.65 -13.80 2.45
N ILE A 84 0.91 -13.67 1.33
CA ILE A 84 1.28 -14.31 0.06
C ILE A 84 2.59 -13.70 -0.47
N ILE A 85 2.72 -12.37 -0.44
CA ILE A 85 3.93 -11.67 -0.87
C ILE A 85 5.12 -12.13 -0.04
N LEU A 86 5.03 -12.08 1.29
CA LEU A 86 6.11 -12.52 2.19
C LEU A 86 6.46 -14.00 2.00
N GLY A 87 5.47 -14.83 1.65
CA GLY A 87 5.69 -16.22 1.30
C GLY A 87 6.55 -16.41 0.05
N ILE A 88 6.33 -15.59 -0.99
CA ILE A 88 7.14 -15.61 -2.23
C ILE A 88 8.57 -15.11 -1.96
N LEU A 89 8.71 -14.07 -1.11
CA LEU A 89 10.00 -13.49 -0.74
C LEU A 89 10.79 -14.34 0.26
N ASN A 90 10.19 -15.38 0.82
CA ASN A 90 10.74 -16.17 1.93
C ASN A 90 11.06 -15.33 3.19
N HIS A 91 10.28 -14.27 3.45
CA HIS A 91 10.41 -13.34 4.57
C HIS A 91 9.32 -13.54 5.64
N LYS A 92 8.95 -14.79 5.96
CA LYS A 92 7.82 -15.10 6.85
C LYS A 92 8.05 -14.73 8.32
N GLU A 93 9.30 -14.55 8.72
CA GLU A 93 9.68 -14.31 10.11
C GLU A 93 9.73 -12.82 10.51
N ILE A 94 9.47 -11.91 9.57
CA ILE A 94 9.46 -10.47 9.90
C ILE A 94 8.22 -10.09 10.71
N PRO A 95 8.32 -9.06 11.57
CA PRO A 95 7.15 -8.54 12.29
C PRO A 95 6.04 -8.07 11.34
N ILE A 96 4.79 -8.43 11.65
CA ILE A 96 3.59 -7.97 10.95
C ILE A 96 2.77 -7.13 11.90
N ILE A 97 2.62 -5.84 11.59
CA ILE A 97 1.89 -4.87 12.40
C ILE A 97 0.55 -4.57 11.71
N LYS A 98 -0.54 -4.84 12.41
CA LYS A 98 -1.92 -4.60 11.95
C LYS A 98 -2.47 -3.37 12.65
N ASN A 99 -3.03 -2.43 11.88
CA ASN A 99 -3.67 -1.26 12.47
C ASN A 99 -4.88 -0.81 11.61
N GLU A 100 -5.96 -0.42 12.30
CA GLU A 100 -7.19 0.06 11.64
C GLU A 100 -6.98 1.39 10.90
N ALA A 101 -5.96 2.18 11.28
CA ALA A 101 -5.57 3.38 10.53
C ALA A 101 -5.28 3.07 9.05
N LEU A 102 -4.89 1.86 8.70
CA LEU A 102 -4.67 1.42 7.33
C LEU A 102 -5.89 0.75 6.66
N ASN A 103 -7.06 0.69 7.34
CA ASN A 103 -8.28 0.16 6.76
C ASN A 103 -8.69 0.94 5.49
N GLU A 104 -9.51 0.29 4.66
CA GLU A 104 -10.17 0.96 3.53
C GLU A 104 -11.09 2.09 4.03
N ARG A 105 -11.39 3.05 3.18
CA ARG A 105 -12.39 4.09 3.43
C ARG A 105 -13.72 3.44 3.81
N HIS A 106 -14.35 3.94 4.87
CA HIS A 106 -15.66 3.46 5.30
C HIS A 106 -16.74 3.98 4.35
N TYR A 107 -17.49 3.08 3.73
CA TYR A 107 -18.52 3.49 2.76
C TYR A 107 -19.91 3.70 3.38
N GLY A 108 -20.02 3.67 4.71
CA GLY A 108 -21.29 3.94 5.42
C GLY A 108 -22.45 3.09 4.91
N SER A 109 -23.56 3.76 4.65
CA SER A 109 -24.80 3.14 4.15
C SER A 109 -24.68 2.55 2.74
N LEU A 110 -23.60 2.82 2.00
CA LEU A 110 -23.36 2.21 0.67
C LEU A 110 -22.73 0.83 0.77
N ALA A 111 -22.15 0.44 1.92
CA ALA A 111 -21.44 -0.83 2.06
C ALA A 111 -22.36 -2.04 1.74
N GLY A 112 -21.93 -2.88 0.80
CA GLY A 112 -22.70 -4.04 0.32
C GLY A 112 -23.61 -3.76 -0.88
N LEU A 113 -23.83 -2.51 -1.23
CA LEU A 113 -24.64 -2.17 -2.41
C LEU A 113 -23.81 -2.36 -3.69
N ASN A 114 -24.49 -2.80 -4.75
CA ASN A 114 -23.90 -2.80 -6.08
C ASN A 114 -23.77 -1.35 -6.60
N LYS A 115 -22.64 -1.02 -7.21
CA LYS A 115 -22.36 0.33 -7.66
C LYS A 115 -23.29 0.82 -8.77
N ASP A 116 -23.74 -0.09 -9.64
CA ASP A 116 -24.66 0.24 -10.73
C ASP A 116 -26.10 0.44 -10.20
N ASP A 117 -26.50 -0.36 -9.22
CA ASP A 117 -27.79 -0.15 -8.55
C ASP A 117 -27.80 1.13 -7.69
N ALA A 118 -26.68 1.47 -7.08
CA ALA A 118 -26.52 2.74 -6.40
C ALA A 118 -26.70 3.93 -7.37
N ARG A 119 -26.10 3.85 -8.59
CA ARG A 119 -26.27 4.86 -9.65
C ARG A 119 -27.72 4.99 -10.09
N LYS A 120 -28.43 3.87 -10.28
CA LYS A 120 -29.85 3.89 -10.61
C LYS A 120 -30.69 4.55 -9.52
N LYS A 121 -30.31 4.35 -8.24
CA LYS A 121 -31.08 4.86 -7.08
C LYS A 121 -30.85 6.34 -6.80
N TRP A 122 -29.59 6.82 -6.88
CA TRP A 122 -29.21 8.17 -6.47
C TRP A 122 -28.69 9.06 -7.61
N GLY A 123 -28.59 8.52 -8.82
CA GLY A 123 -28.02 9.18 -9.99
C GLY A 123 -26.50 9.03 -10.09
N ASP A 124 -25.99 9.05 -11.33
CA ASP A 124 -24.56 8.89 -11.62
C ASP A 124 -23.73 10.00 -10.96
N GLU A 125 -24.19 11.25 -11.01
CA GLU A 125 -23.50 12.41 -10.46
C GLU A 125 -23.29 12.27 -8.94
N GLN A 126 -24.37 11.95 -8.19
CA GLN A 126 -24.27 11.80 -6.74
C GLN A 126 -23.35 10.64 -6.33
N VAL A 127 -23.44 9.50 -7.03
CA VAL A 127 -22.56 8.36 -6.75
C VAL A 127 -21.12 8.68 -7.16
N HIS A 128 -20.91 9.44 -8.23
CA HIS A 128 -19.59 9.93 -8.63
C HIS A 128 -19.00 10.83 -7.54
N ILE A 129 -19.75 11.81 -7.02
CA ILE A 129 -19.34 12.67 -5.92
C ILE A 129 -18.87 11.84 -4.71
N TRP A 130 -19.68 10.89 -4.23
CA TRP A 130 -19.30 10.03 -3.11
C TRP A 130 -18.06 9.19 -3.36
N ARG A 131 -17.76 8.86 -4.60
CA ARG A 131 -16.62 8.02 -4.96
C ARG A 131 -15.35 8.81 -5.29
N ARG A 132 -15.50 10.02 -5.83
CA ARG A 132 -14.44 10.79 -6.48
C ARG A 132 -14.31 12.24 -5.94
N SER A 133 -15.06 12.65 -4.92
CA SER A 133 -14.76 13.87 -4.20
C SER A 133 -13.75 13.60 -3.08
N PHE A 134 -12.90 14.57 -2.81
CA PHE A 134 -11.92 14.48 -1.73
C PHE A 134 -12.58 14.57 -0.35
N ASP A 135 -13.55 15.48 -0.18
CA ASP A 135 -14.12 15.89 1.10
C ASP A 135 -15.60 15.54 1.30
N MET A 136 -16.29 15.02 0.28
CA MET A 136 -17.72 14.67 0.36
C MET A 136 -17.91 13.19 0.70
N PRO A 137 -18.29 12.84 1.95
CA PRO A 137 -18.50 11.46 2.35
C PRO A 137 -19.85 10.92 1.84
N PRO A 138 -19.97 9.60 1.63
CA PRO A 138 -21.28 8.95 1.55
C PRO A 138 -21.98 9.00 2.91
N PRO A 139 -23.33 8.80 2.96
CA PRO A 139 -24.07 8.77 4.23
C PRO A 139 -23.45 7.77 5.22
N ASP A 140 -23.20 8.22 6.45
CA ASP A 140 -22.59 7.45 7.55
C ASP A 140 -21.18 6.89 7.24
N GLY A 141 -20.51 7.45 6.23
CA GLY A 141 -19.20 6.98 5.78
C GLY A 141 -18.10 8.03 5.87
N GLU A 142 -16.94 7.69 5.31
CA GLU A 142 -15.77 8.55 5.22
C GLU A 142 -15.62 9.13 3.81
N SER A 143 -15.18 10.39 3.73
CA SER A 143 -14.54 10.96 2.55
C SER A 143 -13.10 10.44 2.39
N LEU A 144 -12.42 10.79 1.30
CA LEU A 144 -10.98 10.52 1.17
C LEU A 144 -10.20 11.37 2.17
N LYS A 145 -10.66 12.59 2.48
CA LYS A 145 -10.07 13.45 3.50
C LYS A 145 -10.12 12.78 4.88
N ASP A 146 -11.29 12.28 5.31
CA ASP A 146 -11.42 11.59 6.60
C ASP A 146 -10.50 10.35 6.67
N THR A 147 -10.39 9.61 5.56
CA THR A 147 -9.44 8.50 5.45
C THR A 147 -7.99 8.99 5.61
N ALA A 148 -7.61 10.10 4.98
CA ALA A 148 -6.28 10.69 5.09
C ALA A 148 -6.01 11.19 6.52
N ASP A 149 -7.00 11.80 7.18
CA ASP A 149 -6.90 12.33 8.54
C ASP A 149 -6.58 11.23 9.60
N ARG A 150 -6.84 9.95 9.32
CA ARG A 150 -6.40 8.83 10.18
C ARG A 150 -5.15 8.11 9.68
N VAL A 151 -4.96 8.00 8.36
CA VAL A 151 -3.82 7.30 7.76
C VAL A 151 -2.53 8.08 7.96
N LEU A 152 -2.53 9.38 7.67
CA LEU A 152 -1.31 10.20 7.65
C LEU A 152 -0.67 10.36 9.02
N PRO A 153 -1.40 10.68 10.12
CA PRO A 153 -0.78 10.74 11.44
C PRO A 153 -0.16 9.40 11.87
N TYR A 154 -0.82 8.27 11.57
CA TYR A 154 -0.27 6.95 11.85
C TYR A 154 1.00 6.68 11.04
N PHE A 155 1.01 7.02 9.76
CA PHE A 155 2.19 6.87 8.90
C PHE A 155 3.37 7.70 9.42
N GLU A 156 3.12 8.95 9.79
CA GLU A 156 4.16 9.88 10.29
C GLU A 156 4.72 9.46 11.64
N ALA A 157 3.87 8.96 12.54
CA ALA A 157 4.30 8.58 13.87
C ALA A 157 4.96 7.20 13.95
N GLU A 158 4.45 6.22 13.20
CA GLU A 158 4.82 4.80 13.39
C GLU A 158 5.67 4.22 12.24
N ILE A 159 5.46 4.68 11.01
CA ILE A 159 6.06 4.07 9.82
C ILE A 159 7.26 4.88 9.34
N MET A 160 7.07 6.17 9.10
CA MET A 160 8.10 7.04 8.53
C MET A 160 9.40 7.10 9.35
N PRO A 161 9.38 7.12 10.71
CA PRO A 161 10.62 7.09 11.49
C PRO A 161 11.46 5.83 11.27
N LYS A 162 10.81 4.68 10.99
CA LYS A 162 11.52 3.44 10.65
C LYS A 162 12.15 3.49 9.27
N VAL A 163 11.44 4.07 8.28
CA VAL A 163 12.02 4.32 6.94
C VAL A 163 13.28 5.18 7.07
N VAL A 164 13.19 6.32 7.77
CA VAL A 164 14.31 7.25 7.97
C VAL A 164 15.48 6.58 8.69
N SER A 165 15.20 5.72 9.67
CA SER A 165 16.25 4.95 10.37
C SER A 165 16.94 3.89 9.49
N GLY A 166 16.45 3.67 8.26
CA GLY A 166 17.04 2.76 7.28
C GLY A 166 16.36 1.40 7.19
N SER A 167 15.10 1.27 7.63
CA SER A 167 14.31 0.07 7.43
C SER A 167 13.66 0.04 6.06
N SER A 168 13.54 -1.16 5.49
CA SER A 168 12.72 -1.45 4.31
C SER A 168 11.36 -1.98 4.76
N ILE A 169 10.29 -1.35 4.30
CA ILE A 169 8.92 -1.57 4.80
C ILE A 169 8.00 -1.98 3.66
N LEU A 170 7.19 -3.01 3.90
CA LEU A 170 6.06 -3.39 3.04
C LEU A 170 4.75 -2.90 3.69
N ILE A 171 3.91 -2.18 2.93
CA ILE A 171 2.53 -1.86 3.31
C ILE A 171 1.57 -2.57 2.36
N ALA A 172 0.80 -3.52 2.88
CA ALA A 172 -0.30 -4.14 2.18
C ALA A 172 -1.62 -3.56 2.70
N ALA A 173 -2.32 -2.77 1.87
CA ALA A 173 -3.49 -2.01 2.29
C ALA A 173 -4.55 -1.87 1.17
N HIS A 174 -5.24 -0.73 1.08
CA HIS A 174 -6.44 -0.56 0.25
C HIS A 174 -6.35 0.67 -0.65
N GLY A 175 -7.28 0.77 -1.61
CA GLY A 175 -7.26 1.84 -2.60
C GLY A 175 -7.25 3.24 -1.98
N ASN A 176 -8.12 3.54 -1.02
CA ASN A 176 -8.18 4.89 -0.47
C ASN A 176 -7.13 5.15 0.62
N SER A 177 -6.78 4.16 1.46
CA SER A 177 -5.67 4.34 2.41
C SER A 177 -4.32 4.54 1.68
N LEU A 178 -4.09 3.84 0.56
CA LEU A 178 -2.90 4.05 -0.25
C LEU A 178 -2.94 5.38 -1.03
N ARG A 179 -4.12 5.83 -1.50
CA ARG A 179 -4.25 7.18 -2.07
C ARG A 179 -3.83 8.26 -1.08
N ALA A 180 -4.24 8.15 0.19
CA ALA A 180 -3.82 9.10 1.23
C ALA A 180 -2.28 9.15 1.36
N LEU A 181 -1.62 7.99 1.37
CA LEU A 181 -0.15 7.92 1.42
C LEU A 181 0.50 8.51 0.17
N ILE A 182 0.03 8.13 -1.02
CA ILE A 182 0.57 8.59 -2.31
C ILE A 182 0.37 10.10 -2.46
N MET A 183 -0.79 10.64 -2.06
CA MET A 183 -1.06 12.07 -2.05
C MET A 183 0.04 12.84 -1.30
N LYS A 184 0.41 12.37 -0.11
CA LYS A 184 1.48 12.96 0.68
C LYS A 184 2.86 12.76 0.06
N LEU A 185 3.19 11.54 -0.34
CA LEU A 185 4.53 11.18 -0.84
C LEU A 185 4.86 11.86 -2.17
N ASP A 186 3.86 12.00 -3.04
CA ASP A 186 4.01 12.60 -4.37
C ASP A 186 3.57 14.07 -4.40
N SER A 187 3.12 14.64 -3.27
CA SER A 187 2.60 16.01 -3.19
C SER A 187 1.47 16.27 -4.20
N ILE A 188 0.57 15.29 -4.38
CA ILE A 188 -0.57 15.40 -5.28
C ILE A 188 -1.67 16.25 -4.63
N SER A 189 -2.33 17.12 -5.42
CA SER A 189 -3.42 17.95 -4.91
C SER A 189 -4.67 17.12 -4.52
N PRO A 190 -5.58 17.65 -3.67
CA PRO A 190 -6.86 17.01 -3.37
C PRO A 190 -7.73 16.78 -4.60
N GLU A 191 -7.63 17.64 -5.61
CA GLU A 191 -8.38 17.56 -6.86
C GLU A 191 -7.86 16.42 -7.75
N ASP A 192 -6.53 16.22 -7.78
CA ASP A 192 -5.88 15.24 -8.66
C ASP A 192 -5.87 13.83 -8.05
N ILE A 193 -5.75 13.72 -6.72
CA ILE A 193 -5.62 12.40 -6.06
C ILE A 193 -6.85 11.52 -6.26
N VAL A 194 -8.03 12.11 -6.44
CA VAL A 194 -9.29 11.36 -6.62
C VAL A 194 -9.32 10.60 -7.95
N GLU A 195 -8.54 11.05 -8.94
CA GLU A 195 -8.43 10.41 -10.25
C GLU A 195 -7.37 9.30 -10.28
N LEU A 196 -6.48 9.23 -9.27
CA LEU A 196 -5.45 8.20 -9.22
C LEU A 196 -6.07 6.80 -9.09
N GLU A 197 -5.83 5.95 -10.06
CA GLU A 197 -6.17 4.53 -9.98
C GLU A 197 -4.96 3.70 -9.52
N ILE A 198 -5.18 2.86 -8.52
CA ILE A 198 -4.19 1.92 -8.01
C ILE A 198 -4.72 0.51 -8.30
N PRO A 199 -4.16 -0.22 -9.27
CA PRO A 199 -4.61 -1.58 -9.58
C PRO A 199 -4.43 -2.53 -8.39
N THR A 200 -5.25 -3.57 -8.30
CA THR A 200 -5.10 -4.63 -7.30
C THR A 200 -3.81 -5.42 -7.52
N GLY A 201 -3.08 -5.71 -6.44
CA GLY A 201 -1.82 -6.44 -6.53
C GLY A 201 -0.69 -5.68 -7.25
N ALA A 202 -0.79 -4.36 -7.43
CA ALA A 202 0.23 -3.54 -8.10
C ALA A 202 1.21 -2.94 -7.07
N PRO A 203 2.50 -3.35 -7.07
CA PRO A 203 3.48 -2.79 -6.15
C PRO A 203 4.02 -1.46 -6.65
N ILE A 204 4.11 -0.48 -5.74
CA ILE A 204 4.76 0.82 -5.95
C ILE A 204 5.90 0.93 -4.95
N GLN A 205 7.12 1.10 -5.43
CA GLN A 205 8.32 1.29 -4.62
C GLN A 205 8.64 2.77 -4.50
N TYR A 206 8.94 3.20 -3.27
CA TYR A 206 9.55 4.48 -2.94
C TYR A 206 10.91 4.23 -2.30
N GLU A 207 11.91 4.98 -2.73
CA GLU A 207 13.23 5.05 -2.13
C GLU A 207 13.39 6.42 -1.45
N PHE A 208 14.03 6.45 -0.30
CA PHE A 208 14.16 7.66 0.50
C PHE A 208 15.60 8.02 0.78
N THR A 209 15.88 9.32 0.83
CA THR A 209 17.11 9.88 1.38
C THR A 209 17.18 9.66 2.90
N ALA A 210 18.33 9.96 3.49
CA ALA A 210 18.51 9.91 4.97
C ALA A 210 17.60 10.89 5.71
N ASP A 211 17.21 11.98 5.06
CA ASP A 211 16.35 13.02 5.62
C ASP A 211 14.87 12.74 5.42
N GLY A 212 14.52 11.57 4.85
CA GLY A 212 13.14 11.16 4.66
C GLY A 212 12.44 11.78 3.46
N ILE A 213 13.19 12.32 2.51
CA ILE A 213 12.67 12.85 1.26
C ILE A 213 12.59 11.70 0.25
N VAL A 214 11.53 11.64 -0.53
CA VAL A 214 11.41 10.68 -1.65
C VAL A 214 12.49 11.00 -2.69
N ASP A 215 13.39 10.05 -2.91
CA ASP A 215 14.48 10.13 -3.88
C ASP A 215 14.08 9.52 -5.23
N ASN A 216 13.33 8.41 -5.18
CA ASN A 216 12.88 7.70 -6.38
C ASN A 216 11.52 7.04 -6.15
N LYS A 217 10.73 6.90 -7.24
CA LYS A 217 9.47 6.16 -7.27
C LYS A 217 9.43 5.26 -8.49
N ILE A 218 9.03 4.00 -8.30
CA ILE A 218 8.96 3.01 -9.37
C ILE A 218 7.63 2.26 -9.28
N ASN A 219 6.85 2.29 -10.35
CA ASN A 219 5.68 1.43 -10.52
C ASN A 219 6.15 0.06 -11.02
N LEU A 220 6.31 -0.91 -10.13
CA LEU A 220 6.91 -2.21 -10.50
C LEU A 220 6.04 -2.99 -11.50
N TYR A 221 4.73 -2.77 -11.49
CA TYR A 221 3.77 -3.44 -12.37
C TYR A 221 3.77 -2.91 -13.81
N GLU A 222 4.31 -1.72 -14.07
CA GLU A 222 4.40 -1.12 -15.41
C GLU A 222 5.65 -1.58 -16.18
N LYS A 223 6.62 -2.20 -15.51
CA LYS A 223 7.84 -2.70 -16.16
C LYS A 223 7.62 -3.95 -17.04
N GLN A 224 6.42 -4.51 -17.10
CA GLN A 224 6.08 -5.70 -17.88
C GLN A 224 5.42 -5.38 -19.24
N LEU A 225 5.31 -4.10 -19.59
CA LEU A 225 4.86 -3.62 -20.89
C LEU A 225 6.08 -3.22 -21.75
#